data_a51b4ed6224467a0082441ef67c9b830
#
_entry.id   a51b4ed6224467a0082441ef67c9b830
#
_cell.length_a   1.000
_cell.length_b   1.000
_cell.length_c   1.000
_cell.angle_alpha   90.00
_cell.angle_beta   90.00
_cell.angle_gamma   90.00
#
_symmetry.space_group_name_H-M   'P 1'
#
loop_
_entity.id
_entity.type
_entity.pdbx_description
1 polymer ?
#
loop_
_entity_poly.entity_id
_entity_poly.type
_entity_poly.pdbx_seq_one_letter_code
_entity_poly.pdbx_strand_id
1 'polypeptide(L)'
;MKLLLSGRALTAGAVAVATLVTGGSAAGAATAPAHATGTAAAAAPDIPIANVKAHLSQLQSIATANGGNRAHGRAGYQASVNYVKAKLDAAGFTTRVQQFTASGRTGYNLIADWPGGDPNQVVMAGSHLDSVTSGPGINDNGSGSSAVLETALAVARSGYQPTKHLRFAWWGAEELGLVGSRYYVNSLGSTERAKISGYLNFDMIGSPNPGYFVYDDDPTIEKTFKDYYAGLGISTEIETEGDGRSDHAPFKNAGVPVGGLFSGADYRKTSAQAAKWGGTAGQPFDRCYHSSCDTTANINDTALNRNSDAIAYAVWELSQ
;
A
#
# COMPACT_ATOMS: atom_id res chain seq x y z
N MET A 1 7.30 -11.93 62.84
CA MET A 1 7.53 -11.00 63.97
C MET A 1 6.99 -9.65 63.56
N LYS A 2 5.75 -9.37 64.00
CA LYS A 2 5.25 -8.17 64.71
C LYS A 2 5.51 -6.83 63.99
N LEU A 3 4.44 -6.24 63.44
CA LEU A 3 3.55 -5.19 64.01
C LEU A 3 4.24 -3.81 64.13
N LEU A 4 3.62 -2.70 63.69
CA LEU A 4 2.47 -1.89 64.11
C LEU A 4 2.31 -0.71 63.14
N LEU A 5 1.18 -0.37 62.53
CA LEU A 5 0.03 0.45 62.93
C LEU A 5 0.27 1.76 63.69
N SER A 6 -0.15 2.89 63.06
CA SER A 6 -0.85 4.06 63.63
C SER A 6 -1.04 5.09 62.50
N GLY A 7 -2.15 5.66 62.15
CA GLY A 7 -3.44 5.96 62.78
C GLY A 7 -3.49 7.38 63.34
N ARG A 8 -4.30 8.30 62.66
CA ARG A 8 -5.10 9.42 63.18
C ARG A 8 -5.35 10.46 62.05
N ALA A 9 -6.51 10.75 61.61
CA ALA A 9 -7.80 11.25 62.14
C ALA A 9 -7.93 12.78 62.09
N LEU A 10 -8.93 13.20 61.29
CA LEU A 10 -9.92 14.25 61.42
C LEU A 10 -9.56 15.68 61.95
N THR A 11 -9.96 16.71 61.17
CA THR A 11 -10.88 17.75 61.68
C THR A 11 -11.68 18.39 60.57
N ALA A 12 -13.00 18.46 60.82
CA ALA A 12 -14.01 19.18 60.04
C ALA A 12 -14.07 20.64 60.54
N GLY A 13 -14.40 21.58 59.64
CA GLY A 13 -14.71 22.96 59.97
C GLY A 13 -15.79 23.48 59.03
N ALA A 14 -17.03 23.52 59.52
CA ALA A 14 -18.14 24.16 58.85
C ALA A 14 -18.29 25.61 59.40
N VAL A 15 -18.52 26.59 58.52
CA VAL A 15 -19.14 27.87 58.88
C VAL A 15 -20.03 28.36 57.75
N ALA A 16 -21.14 28.94 58.17
CA ALA A 16 -22.42 29.21 57.56
C ALA A 16 -22.51 30.42 56.58
N VAL A 17 -23.39 30.27 55.65
CA VAL A 17 -24.50 31.15 55.20
C VAL A 17 -24.35 32.69 55.27
N ALA A 18 -24.48 33.33 54.12
CA ALA A 18 -25.19 34.60 53.95
C ALA A 18 -25.81 34.67 52.54
N THR A 19 -27.11 34.65 52.48
CA THR A 19 -27.94 34.93 51.31
C THR A 19 -28.00 36.43 51.06
N LEU A 20 -27.72 36.84 49.81
CA LEU A 20 -28.25 38.14 49.28
C LEU A 20 -28.91 37.85 47.93
N VAL A 21 -30.23 38.09 47.93
CA VAL A 21 -31.01 38.10 46.68
C VAL A 21 -30.96 39.55 46.16
N THR A 22 -30.51 39.73 44.94
CA THR A 22 -30.82 40.94 44.14
C THR A 22 -31.13 40.46 42.72
N GLY A 23 -32.33 40.83 42.27
CA GLY A 23 -32.86 40.55 40.96
C GLY A 23 -32.05 41.28 39.85
N GLY A 24 -31.87 40.65 38.75
CA GLY A 24 -31.25 41.22 37.55
C GLY A 24 -31.65 40.43 36.31
N SER A 25 -32.18 41.15 35.38
CA SER A 25 -32.79 40.82 34.10
C SER A 25 -32.16 39.66 33.33
N ALA A 26 -33.00 38.77 32.82
CA ALA A 26 -32.64 37.77 31.84
C ALA A 26 -32.22 38.41 30.49
N ALA A 27 -30.92 38.42 30.22
CA ALA A 27 -30.40 38.60 28.86
C ALA A 27 -30.26 37.20 28.24
N GLY A 28 -31.05 36.93 27.20
CA GLY A 28 -30.96 35.70 26.45
C GLY A 28 -29.54 35.52 25.83
N ALA A 29 -28.78 34.59 26.35
CA ALA A 29 -27.55 34.15 25.70
C ALA A 29 -27.92 33.35 24.46
N ALA A 30 -27.71 33.94 23.29
CA ALA A 30 -27.71 33.20 22.03
C ALA A 30 -26.59 32.13 22.09
N THR A 31 -26.98 30.88 22.12
CA THR A 31 -26.04 29.77 21.96
C THR A 31 -25.42 29.85 20.57
N ALA A 32 -24.15 30.21 20.50
CA ALA A 32 -23.36 30.06 19.27
C ALA A 32 -23.44 28.60 18.82
N PRO A 33 -23.61 28.34 17.51
CA PRO A 33 -23.58 26.98 17.02
C PRO A 33 -22.20 26.36 17.38
N ALA A 34 -22.23 25.19 18.01
CA ALA A 34 -21.07 24.40 18.24
C ALA A 34 -20.40 24.16 16.86
N HIS A 35 -19.22 24.71 16.67
CA HIS A 35 -18.39 24.33 15.55
C HIS A 35 -18.17 22.81 15.72
N ALA A 36 -18.70 22.03 14.78
CA ALA A 36 -18.32 20.65 14.63
C ALA A 36 -16.80 20.67 14.43
N THR A 37 -16.05 20.24 15.44
CA THR A 37 -14.64 19.94 15.30
C THR A 37 -14.58 18.75 14.34
N GLY A 38 -14.36 19.04 13.05
CA GLY A 38 -14.03 18.01 12.10
C GLY A 38 -12.84 17.23 12.70
N THR A 39 -13.02 15.95 12.93
CA THR A 39 -11.92 15.06 13.28
C THR A 39 -10.91 15.20 12.16
N ALA A 40 -9.70 15.69 12.48
CA ALA A 40 -8.62 15.72 11.50
C ALA A 40 -8.49 14.30 10.91
N ALA A 41 -8.43 14.21 9.58
CA ALA A 41 -8.24 12.94 8.92
C ALA A 41 -7.00 12.25 9.54
N ALA A 42 -7.12 10.96 9.83
CA ALA A 42 -6.01 10.23 10.42
C ALA A 42 -4.84 10.20 9.42
N ALA A 43 -3.67 10.66 9.84
CA ALA A 43 -2.46 10.59 9.01
C ALA A 43 -2.14 9.12 8.68
N ALA A 44 -1.60 8.89 7.48
CA ALA A 44 -1.11 7.57 7.09
C ALA A 44 -0.04 7.09 8.09
N PRO A 45 -0.09 5.82 8.51
CA PRO A 45 0.93 5.26 9.40
C PRO A 45 2.25 5.03 8.65
N ASP A 46 3.35 5.10 9.39
CA ASP A 46 4.65 4.54 8.97
C ASP A 46 4.50 3.02 8.77
N ILE A 47 5.01 2.50 7.67
CA ILE A 47 4.98 1.07 7.34
C ILE A 47 6.28 0.41 7.83
N PRO A 48 6.24 -0.42 8.89
CA PRO A 48 7.46 -1.00 9.43
C PRO A 48 8.19 -1.85 8.38
N ILE A 49 9.36 -1.40 7.94
CA ILE A 49 10.18 -2.11 6.93
C ILE A 49 10.44 -3.57 7.32
N ALA A 50 10.58 -3.85 8.62
CA ALA A 50 10.76 -5.21 9.11
C ALA A 50 9.60 -6.14 8.75
N ASN A 51 8.37 -5.63 8.72
CA ASN A 51 7.19 -6.40 8.34
C ASN A 51 7.17 -6.66 6.83
N VAL A 52 7.47 -5.65 6.01
CA VAL A 52 7.60 -5.82 4.56
C VAL A 52 8.66 -6.86 4.22
N LYS A 53 9.83 -6.79 4.87
CA LYS A 53 10.92 -7.77 4.71
C LYS A 53 10.53 -9.17 5.19
N ALA A 54 9.70 -9.29 6.22
CA ALA A 54 9.17 -10.59 6.64
C ALA A 54 8.29 -11.23 5.54
N HIS A 55 7.48 -10.42 4.85
CA HIS A 55 6.71 -10.90 3.69
C HIS A 55 7.63 -11.31 2.53
N LEU A 56 8.66 -10.51 2.21
CA LEU A 56 9.66 -10.88 1.19
C LEU A 56 10.36 -12.20 1.53
N SER A 57 10.76 -12.38 2.78
CA SER A 57 11.39 -13.62 3.24
C SER A 57 10.46 -14.83 3.11
N GLN A 58 9.17 -14.64 3.35
CA GLN A 58 8.18 -15.69 3.17
C GLN A 58 7.98 -16.03 1.68
N LEU A 59 7.91 -15.02 0.80
CA LEU A 59 7.83 -15.25 -0.66
C LEU A 59 9.08 -15.97 -1.18
N GLN A 60 10.27 -15.60 -0.69
CA GLN A 60 11.52 -16.31 -0.98
C GLN A 60 11.46 -17.77 -0.53
N SER A 61 10.98 -18.03 0.67
CA SER A 61 10.84 -19.38 1.22
C SER A 61 9.85 -20.22 0.40
N ILE A 62 8.74 -19.60 -0.02
CA ILE A 62 7.76 -20.23 -0.91
C ILE A 62 8.40 -20.60 -2.26
N ALA A 63 9.14 -19.68 -2.87
CA ALA A 63 9.84 -19.95 -4.12
C ALA A 63 10.84 -21.12 -3.95
N THR A 64 11.66 -21.07 -2.91
CA THR A 64 12.65 -22.10 -2.59
C THR A 64 12.03 -23.49 -2.44
N ALA A 65 10.90 -23.58 -1.72
CA ALA A 65 10.17 -24.83 -1.50
C ALA A 65 9.46 -25.36 -2.76
N ASN A 66 9.31 -24.53 -3.81
CA ASN A 66 8.52 -24.85 -5.00
C ASN A 66 9.30 -24.70 -6.31
N GLY A 67 10.55 -25.11 -6.31
CA GLY A 67 11.36 -25.14 -7.53
C GLY A 67 12.01 -23.82 -7.92
N GLY A 68 12.20 -22.93 -6.95
CA GLY A 68 12.97 -21.69 -7.07
C GLY A 68 12.21 -20.51 -7.67
N ASN A 69 10.90 -20.62 -7.91
CA ASN A 69 10.11 -19.54 -8.48
C ASN A 69 8.66 -19.53 -8.00
N ARG A 70 7.96 -18.44 -8.32
CA ARG A 70 6.54 -18.21 -8.04
C ARG A 70 5.75 -17.97 -9.34
N ALA A 71 6.22 -18.57 -10.43
CA ALA A 71 5.69 -18.31 -11.75
C ALA A 71 4.26 -18.81 -11.94
N HIS A 72 3.52 -18.14 -12.82
CA HIS A 72 2.15 -18.50 -13.18
C HIS A 72 2.02 -20.01 -13.50
N GLY A 73 0.95 -20.62 -13.00
CA GLY A 73 0.65 -22.03 -13.20
C GLY A 73 1.60 -23.00 -12.47
N ARG A 74 2.44 -22.53 -11.56
CA ARG A 74 3.33 -23.30 -10.70
C ARG A 74 2.86 -23.32 -9.25
N ALA A 75 3.32 -24.30 -8.48
CA ALA A 75 2.96 -24.45 -7.07
C ALA A 75 3.39 -23.25 -6.21
N GLY A 76 4.54 -22.62 -6.52
CA GLY A 76 5.02 -21.42 -5.83
C GLY A 76 4.06 -20.25 -5.97
N TYR A 77 3.46 -20.05 -7.14
CA TYR A 77 2.45 -19.01 -7.33
C TYR A 77 1.20 -19.28 -6.47
N GLN A 78 0.66 -20.49 -6.55
CA GLN A 78 -0.51 -20.87 -5.74
C GLN A 78 -0.25 -20.71 -4.24
N ALA A 79 0.93 -21.11 -3.77
CA ALA A 79 1.32 -20.96 -2.37
C ALA A 79 1.43 -19.47 -1.97
N SER A 80 1.92 -18.60 -2.88
CA SER A 80 1.96 -17.15 -2.66
C SER A 80 0.56 -16.56 -2.52
N VAL A 81 -0.38 -16.92 -3.40
CA VAL A 81 -1.79 -16.49 -3.32
C VAL A 81 -2.41 -16.93 -1.98
N ASN A 82 -2.19 -18.19 -1.58
CA ASN A 82 -2.72 -18.73 -0.31
C ASN A 82 -2.13 -17.98 0.90
N TYR A 83 -0.85 -17.64 0.86
CA TYR A 83 -0.18 -16.89 1.92
C TYR A 83 -0.78 -15.50 2.09
N VAL A 84 -0.87 -14.72 1.01
CA VAL A 84 -1.42 -13.36 1.04
C VAL A 84 -2.88 -13.38 1.48
N LYS A 85 -3.68 -14.30 0.91
CA LYS A 85 -5.09 -14.46 1.27
C LYS A 85 -5.27 -14.75 2.76
N ALA A 86 -4.50 -15.68 3.32
CA ALA A 86 -4.61 -16.03 4.74
C ALA A 86 -4.30 -14.84 5.66
N LYS A 87 -3.36 -13.96 5.30
CA LYS A 87 -3.06 -12.74 6.04
C LYS A 87 -4.23 -11.75 6.01
N LEU A 88 -4.84 -11.57 4.85
CA LEU A 88 -5.96 -10.66 4.65
C LEU A 88 -7.24 -11.15 5.33
N ASP A 89 -7.54 -12.44 5.21
CA ASP A 89 -8.70 -13.07 5.90
C ASP A 89 -8.57 -12.89 7.42
N ALA A 90 -7.39 -13.14 7.97
CA ALA A 90 -7.11 -12.95 9.40
C ALA A 90 -7.21 -11.49 9.85
N ALA A 91 -7.01 -10.53 8.95
CA ALA A 91 -7.11 -9.10 9.21
C ALA A 91 -8.54 -8.54 9.01
N GLY A 92 -9.50 -9.38 8.58
CA GLY A 92 -10.91 -8.97 8.43
C GLY A 92 -11.31 -8.45 7.06
N PHE A 93 -10.46 -8.63 6.04
CA PHE A 93 -10.83 -8.32 4.65
C PHE A 93 -11.81 -9.35 4.09
N THR A 94 -12.69 -8.90 3.21
CA THR A 94 -13.46 -9.80 2.35
C THR A 94 -12.63 -10.14 1.13
N THR A 95 -12.14 -11.38 1.05
CA THR A 95 -11.26 -11.79 -0.05
C THR A 95 -11.99 -12.61 -1.11
N ARG A 96 -11.58 -12.45 -2.37
CA ARG A 96 -12.07 -13.21 -3.52
C ARG A 96 -10.91 -13.63 -4.40
N VAL A 97 -10.84 -14.93 -4.71
CA VAL A 97 -9.92 -15.47 -5.72
C VAL A 97 -10.67 -15.55 -7.05
N GLN A 98 -10.17 -14.81 -8.05
CA GLN A 98 -10.69 -14.84 -9.41
C GLN A 98 -9.80 -15.74 -10.26
N GLN A 99 -10.37 -16.84 -10.74
CA GLN A 99 -9.67 -17.80 -11.60
C GLN A 99 -9.73 -17.35 -13.06
N PHE A 100 -8.62 -17.56 -13.77
CA PHE A 100 -8.53 -17.38 -15.22
C PHE A 100 -7.60 -18.43 -15.84
N THR A 101 -7.49 -18.44 -17.17
CA THR A 101 -6.56 -19.33 -17.88
C THR A 101 -5.57 -18.50 -18.70
N ALA A 102 -4.30 -18.81 -18.58
CA ALA A 102 -3.22 -18.24 -19.39
C ALA A 102 -2.24 -19.35 -19.79
N SER A 103 -1.82 -19.37 -21.05
CA SER A 103 -0.88 -20.38 -21.59
C SER A 103 -1.26 -21.83 -21.24
N GLY A 104 -2.57 -22.16 -21.28
CA GLY A 104 -3.10 -23.48 -20.96
C GLY A 104 -3.03 -23.88 -19.49
N ARG A 105 -2.74 -22.95 -18.56
CA ARG A 105 -2.66 -23.19 -17.13
C ARG A 105 -3.64 -22.28 -16.37
N THR A 106 -4.11 -22.76 -15.23
CA THR A 106 -4.93 -21.96 -14.31
C THR A 106 -4.10 -20.90 -13.63
N GLY A 107 -4.59 -19.67 -13.68
CA GLY A 107 -4.09 -18.53 -12.93
C GLY A 107 -5.13 -17.97 -11.97
N TYR A 108 -4.70 -17.13 -11.08
CA TYR A 108 -5.53 -16.55 -10.04
C TYR A 108 -5.19 -15.07 -9.86
N ASN A 109 -6.21 -14.22 -9.73
CA ASN A 109 -6.09 -12.91 -9.10
C ASN A 109 -6.65 -13.02 -7.68
N LEU A 110 -6.01 -12.38 -6.73
CA LEU A 110 -6.55 -12.21 -5.39
C LEU A 110 -7.04 -10.77 -5.23
N ILE A 111 -8.29 -10.59 -4.86
CA ILE A 111 -8.91 -9.30 -4.60
C ILE A 111 -9.36 -9.26 -3.15
N ALA A 112 -9.10 -8.17 -2.44
CA ALA A 112 -9.46 -7.97 -1.05
C ALA A 112 -10.14 -6.62 -0.86
N ASP A 113 -11.33 -6.64 -0.32
CA ASP A 113 -12.14 -5.47 -0.03
C ASP A 113 -12.11 -5.19 1.48
N TRP A 114 -11.75 -3.95 1.87
CA TRP A 114 -11.86 -3.50 3.25
C TRP A 114 -13.32 -3.13 3.56
N PRO A 115 -13.89 -3.55 4.72
CA PRO A 115 -15.24 -3.18 5.08
C PRO A 115 -15.41 -1.67 5.25
N GLY A 116 -16.41 -1.09 4.59
CA GLY A 116 -16.74 0.34 4.69
C GLY A 116 -16.34 1.15 3.46
N GLY A 117 -16.52 2.48 3.58
CA GLY A 117 -16.37 3.43 2.47
C GLY A 117 -17.50 3.35 1.43
N ASP A 118 -17.59 4.37 0.58
CA ASP A 118 -18.60 4.42 -0.50
C ASP A 118 -18.25 3.41 -1.61
N PRO A 119 -19.06 2.37 -1.82
CA PRO A 119 -18.80 1.37 -2.87
C PRO A 119 -18.91 1.90 -4.30
N ASN A 120 -19.37 3.14 -4.50
CA ASN A 120 -19.41 3.80 -5.79
C ASN A 120 -18.15 4.65 -6.07
N GLN A 121 -17.25 4.75 -5.09
CA GLN A 121 -15.96 5.42 -5.20
C GLN A 121 -14.88 4.48 -4.65
N VAL A 122 -14.19 3.76 -5.51
CA VAL A 122 -13.22 2.75 -5.12
C VAL A 122 -11.81 3.26 -5.37
N VAL A 123 -10.99 3.37 -4.34
CA VAL A 123 -9.54 3.50 -4.47
C VAL A 123 -8.94 2.10 -4.41
N MET A 124 -8.18 1.76 -5.43
CA MET A 124 -7.64 0.43 -5.60
C MET A 124 -6.11 0.47 -5.65
N ALA A 125 -5.44 -0.37 -4.88
CA ALA A 125 -3.99 -0.54 -4.89
C ALA A 125 -3.64 -1.99 -5.25
N GLY A 126 -2.66 -2.19 -6.14
CA GLY A 126 -2.33 -3.54 -6.58
C GLY A 126 -0.90 -3.70 -7.06
N SER A 127 -0.53 -4.97 -7.22
CA SER A 127 0.80 -5.43 -7.62
C SER A 127 0.68 -6.85 -8.17
N HIS A 128 1.53 -7.27 -9.10
CA HIS A 128 1.53 -8.67 -9.47
C HIS A 128 2.27 -9.53 -8.44
N LEU A 129 1.84 -10.78 -8.32
CA LEU A 129 2.34 -11.72 -7.32
C LEU A 129 3.13 -12.86 -7.95
N ASP A 130 3.02 -13.07 -9.24
CA ASP A 130 3.83 -14.05 -9.96
C ASP A 130 5.26 -13.54 -10.19
N SER A 131 6.15 -14.44 -10.52
CA SER A 131 7.51 -14.18 -10.96
C SER A 131 7.75 -14.85 -12.31
N VAL A 132 8.86 -14.51 -12.96
CA VAL A 132 9.42 -15.35 -14.04
C VAL A 132 9.85 -16.73 -13.52
N THR A 133 10.07 -17.68 -14.44
CA THR A 133 10.49 -19.05 -14.06
C THR A 133 11.96 -19.13 -13.66
N SER A 134 12.77 -18.12 -13.98
CA SER A 134 14.23 -18.12 -13.75
C SER A 134 14.64 -17.76 -12.32
N GLY A 135 13.73 -17.21 -11.52
CA GLY A 135 14.06 -16.77 -10.15
C GLY A 135 12.87 -16.60 -9.24
N PRO A 136 13.14 -16.30 -7.96
CA PRO A 136 12.08 -16.10 -6.95
C PRO A 136 11.29 -14.82 -7.14
N GLY A 137 11.78 -13.81 -7.89
CA GLY A 137 11.08 -12.56 -8.14
C GLY A 137 10.83 -11.74 -6.88
N ILE A 138 11.88 -11.41 -6.13
CA ILE A 138 11.71 -10.73 -4.83
C ILE A 138 11.62 -9.22 -4.98
N ASN A 139 12.38 -8.62 -5.87
CA ASN A 139 12.13 -7.25 -6.27
C ASN A 139 11.02 -7.19 -7.33
N ASP A 140 11.05 -8.09 -8.29
CA ASP A 140 10.07 -8.23 -9.37
C ASP A 140 9.15 -9.47 -9.17
N ASN A 141 7.97 -9.35 -8.55
CA ASN A 141 7.45 -8.18 -7.88
C ASN A 141 6.99 -8.52 -6.44
N GLY A 142 7.85 -9.25 -5.72
CA GLY A 142 7.68 -9.46 -4.28
C GLY A 142 7.67 -8.13 -3.51
N SER A 143 8.47 -7.12 -3.97
CA SER A 143 8.59 -5.82 -3.32
C SER A 143 7.25 -5.08 -3.30
N GLY A 144 6.62 -4.86 -4.45
CA GLY A 144 5.31 -4.23 -4.54
C GLY A 144 4.23 -5.04 -3.83
N SER A 145 4.21 -6.37 -4.08
CA SER A 145 3.23 -7.28 -3.46
C SER A 145 3.29 -7.27 -1.93
N SER A 146 4.49 -7.21 -1.34
CA SER A 146 4.67 -7.18 0.12
C SER A 146 4.31 -5.83 0.72
N ALA A 147 4.65 -4.73 0.05
CA ALA A 147 4.31 -3.38 0.51
C ALA A 147 2.79 -3.13 0.45
N VAL A 148 2.13 -3.55 -0.62
CA VAL A 148 0.66 -3.50 -0.74
C VAL A 148 -0.01 -4.34 0.35
N LEU A 149 0.53 -5.53 0.65
CA LEU A 149 0.02 -6.37 1.75
C LEU A 149 0.17 -5.69 3.10
N GLU A 150 1.35 -5.14 3.40
CA GLU A 150 1.58 -4.51 4.70
C GLU A 150 0.76 -3.22 4.84
N THR A 151 0.55 -2.47 3.75
CA THR A 151 -0.39 -1.32 3.73
C THR A 151 -1.83 -1.77 4.04
N ALA A 152 -2.32 -2.84 3.43
CA ALA A 152 -3.63 -3.39 3.75
C ALA A 152 -3.73 -3.82 5.22
N LEU A 153 -2.71 -4.50 5.75
CA LEU A 153 -2.66 -4.88 7.16
C LEU A 153 -2.59 -3.66 8.10
N ALA A 154 -1.94 -2.57 7.67
CA ALA A 154 -1.91 -1.31 8.42
C ALA A 154 -3.28 -0.64 8.47
N VAL A 155 -4.07 -0.68 7.38
CA VAL A 155 -5.49 -0.25 7.37
C VAL A 155 -6.26 -0.99 8.47
N ALA A 156 -6.12 -2.31 8.54
CA ALA A 156 -6.81 -3.12 9.54
C ALA A 156 -6.34 -2.80 10.97
N ARG A 157 -5.04 -2.70 11.19
CA ARG A 157 -4.48 -2.42 12.54
C ARG A 157 -4.84 -1.04 13.07
N SER A 158 -4.91 -0.05 12.19
CA SER A 158 -5.26 1.33 12.58
C SER A 158 -6.75 1.53 12.79
N GLY A 159 -7.60 0.58 12.38
CA GLY A 159 -9.04 0.75 12.36
C GLY A 159 -9.49 1.90 11.44
N TYR A 160 -8.73 2.16 10.38
CA TYR A 160 -8.99 3.24 9.43
C TYR A 160 -10.38 3.14 8.81
N GLN A 161 -11.10 4.26 8.82
CA GLN A 161 -12.44 4.38 8.25
C GLN A 161 -12.36 5.29 7.02
N PRO A 162 -12.11 4.75 5.83
CA PRO A 162 -12.03 5.55 4.61
C PRO A 162 -13.41 6.07 4.19
N THR A 163 -13.46 7.24 3.56
CA THR A 163 -14.67 7.75 2.91
C THR A 163 -14.99 6.96 1.64
N LYS A 164 -13.98 6.69 0.82
CA LYS A 164 -14.09 5.85 -0.35
C LYS A 164 -13.76 4.40 -0.02
N HIS A 165 -14.36 3.46 -0.75
CA HIS A 165 -14.09 2.04 -0.56
C HIS A 165 -12.66 1.68 -0.94
N LEU A 166 -11.97 0.94 -0.08
CA LEU A 166 -10.62 0.44 -0.34
C LEU A 166 -10.65 -0.98 -0.88
N ARG A 167 -9.98 -1.19 -2.00
CA ARG A 167 -9.75 -2.50 -2.61
C ARG A 167 -8.27 -2.71 -2.86
N PHE A 168 -7.77 -3.89 -2.52
CA PHE A 168 -6.41 -4.31 -2.80
C PHE A 168 -6.42 -5.51 -3.76
N ALA A 169 -5.39 -5.62 -4.60
CA ALA A 169 -5.31 -6.69 -5.57
C ALA A 169 -3.90 -7.22 -5.78
N TRP A 170 -3.81 -8.54 -5.99
CA TRP A 170 -2.59 -9.23 -6.38
C TRP A 170 -2.87 -9.98 -7.68
N TRP A 171 -2.18 -9.56 -8.73
CA TRP A 171 -2.39 -10.09 -10.07
C TRP A 171 -1.53 -11.30 -10.32
N GLY A 172 -2.00 -12.18 -11.20
CA GLY A 172 -1.25 -13.30 -11.69
C GLY A 172 -1.01 -13.22 -13.19
N ALA A 173 0.03 -13.91 -13.66
CA ALA A 173 0.42 -13.95 -15.06
C ALA A 173 0.66 -12.54 -15.66
N GLU A 174 1.20 -11.63 -14.87
CA GLU A 174 1.72 -10.36 -15.34
C GLU A 174 2.87 -10.61 -16.31
N GLU A 175 3.80 -11.46 -15.91
CA GLU A 175 4.99 -11.91 -16.65
C GLU A 175 4.70 -12.59 -18.00
N LEU A 176 3.44 -12.88 -18.26
CA LEU A 176 2.95 -13.39 -19.54
C LEU A 176 2.21 -12.31 -20.36
N GLY A 177 2.38 -11.05 -20.00
CA GLY A 177 1.82 -9.88 -20.65
C GLY A 177 0.50 -9.41 -20.04
N LEU A 178 0.49 -9.10 -18.73
CA LEU A 178 -0.60 -8.45 -17.99
C LEU A 178 -1.92 -9.24 -18.04
N VAL A 179 -1.86 -10.58 -18.04
CA VAL A 179 -3.05 -11.40 -18.32
C VAL A 179 -4.07 -11.29 -17.20
N GLY A 180 -3.63 -11.35 -15.94
CA GLY A 180 -4.53 -11.33 -14.78
C GLY A 180 -5.26 -10.00 -14.62
N SER A 181 -4.54 -8.88 -14.63
CA SER A 181 -5.13 -7.55 -14.52
C SER A 181 -6.06 -7.25 -15.69
N ARG A 182 -5.67 -7.60 -16.93
CA ARG A 182 -6.53 -7.48 -18.09
C ARG A 182 -7.80 -8.32 -17.98
N TYR A 183 -7.67 -9.56 -17.48
CA TYR A 183 -8.83 -10.42 -17.23
C TYR A 183 -9.78 -9.80 -16.21
N TYR A 184 -9.25 -9.24 -15.14
CA TYR A 184 -10.04 -8.53 -14.14
C TYR A 184 -10.79 -7.34 -14.73
N VAL A 185 -10.09 -6.43 -15.39
CA VAL A 185 -10.67 -5.22 -16.00
C VAL A 185 -11.75 -5.60 -17.02
N ASN A 186 -11.51 -6.60 -17.86
CA ASN A 186 -12.47 -7.08 -18.85
C ASN A 186 -13.69 -7.78 -18.24
N SER A 187 -13.55 -8.34 -17.03
CA SER A 187 -14.68 -8.97 -16.31
C SER A 187 -15.63 -7.94 -15.68
N LEU A 188 -15.21 -6.67 -15.58
CA LEU A 188 -16.05 -5.59 -15.08
C LEU A 188 -16.90 -4.99 -16.22
N GLY A 189 -18.19 -4.80 -15.96
CA GLY A 189 -19.02 -3.94 -16.80
C GLY A 189 -18.58 -2.47 -16.72
N SER A 190 -19.00 -1.64 -17.67
CA SER A 190 -18.66 -0.21 -17.69
C SER A 190 -19.06 0.52 -16.42
N THR A 191 -20.22 0.19 -15.84
CA THR A 191 -20.69 0.76 -14.59
C THR A 191 -19.76 0.44 -13.42
N GLU A 192 -19.28 -0.80 -13.31
CA GLU A 192 -18.36 -1.19 -12.23
C GLU A 192 -16.97 -0.59 -12.43
N ARG A 193 -16.48 -0.47 -13.65
CA ARG A 193 -15.23 0.24 -13.94
C ARG A 193 -15.29 1.71 -13.57
N ALA A 194 -16.43 2.37 -13.86
CA ALA A 194 -16.62 3.78 -13.54
C ALA A 194 -16.62 4.09 -12.04
N LYS A 195 -16.80 3.08 -11.18
CA LYS A 195 -16.68 3.24 -9.73
C LYS A 195 -15.23 3.31 -9.25
N ILE A 196 -14.27 2.82 -10.04
CA ILE A 196 -12.84 2.86 -9.66
C ILE A 196 -12.34 4.28 -9.88
N SER A 197 -12.24 5.04 -8.80
CA SER A 197 -11.78 6.43 -8.80
C SER A 197 -10.27 6.58 -8.98
N GLY A 198 -9.50 5.51 -8.75
CA GLY A 198 -8.07 5.43 -9.01
C GLY A 198 -7.54 4.03 -8.78
N TYR A 199 -6.63 3.58 -9.66
CA TYR A 199 -5.84 2.36 -9.49
C TYR A 199 -4.36 2.73 -9.31
N LEU A 200 -3.79 2.32 -8.19
CA LEU A 200 -2.40 2.54 -7.81
C LEU A 200 -1.60 1.27 -8.06
N ASN A 201 -0.62 1.33 -8.94
CA ASN A 201 0.22 0.19 -9.33
C ASN A 201 1.61 0.29 -8.70
N PHE A 202 2.10 -0.82 -8.18
CA PHE A 202 3.41 -0.88 -7.53
C PHE A 202 4.17 -2.09 -8.05
N ASP A 203 5.21 -1.79 -8.82
CA ASP A 203 6.03 -2.78 -9.48
C ASP A 203 7.50 -2.42 -9.32
N MET A 204 8.31 -3.36 -8.78
CA MET A 204 9.73 -3.18 -8.51
C MET A 204 10.05 -1.90 -7.72
N ILE A 205 9.65 -1.86 -6.45
CA ILE A 205 9.82 -0.68 -5.59
C ILE A 205 11.03 -0.76 -4.63
N GLY A 206 11.85 -1.80 -4.76
CA GLY A 206 13.00 -2.06 -3.90
C GLY A 206 14.32 -2.26 -4.64
N SER A 207 14.48 -1.75 -5.85
CA SER A 207 15.66 -1.97 -6.71
C SER A 207 16.98 -1.64 -6.01
N PRO A 208 18.05 -2.45 -6.19
CA PRO A 208 19.28 -2.30 -5.42
C PRO A 208 20.08 -1.02 -5.73
N ASN A 209 19.90 -0.46 -6.91
CA ASN A 209 20.46 0.83 -7.34
C ASN A 209 19.32 1.81 -7.66
N PRO A 210 18.48 2.22 -6.68
CA PRO A 210 17.12 2.68 -6.91
C PRO A 210 17.03 4.07 -7.51
N GLY A 211 16.03 4.28 -8.38
CA GLY A 211 15.45 5.57 -8.71
C GLY A 211 14.19 5.82 -7.89
N TYR A 212 13.63 7.02 -8.02
CA TYR A 212 12.32 7.38 -7.48
C TYR A 212 11.47 7.91 -8.64
N PHE A 213 10.77 6.98 -9.28
CA PHE A 213 9.95 7.26 -10.44
C PHE A 213 8.47 7.24 -10.08
N VAL A 214 7.73 8.22 -10.60
CA VAL A 214 6.29 8.37 -10.39
C VAL A 214 5.60 8.31 -11.75
N TYR A 215 4.51 7.57 -11.85
CA TYR A 215 3.68 7.52 -13.05
C TYR A 215 2.94 8.86 -13.24
N ASP A 216 2.87 9.35 -14.48
CA ASP A 216 2.26 10.64 -14.86
C ASP A 216 0.89 10.52 -15.55
N ASP A 217 0.25 9.36 -15.43
CA ASP A 217 -1.00 9.05 -16.12
C ASP A 217 -2.22 9.82 -15.61
N ASP A 218 -2.27 10.11 -14.30
CA ASP A 218 -3.30 10.92 -13.67
C ASP A 218 -2.68 12.00 -12.80
N PRO A 219 -2.98 13.30 -13.03
CA PRO A 219 -2.32 14.40 -12.36
C PRO A 219 -2.60 14.47 -10.84
N THR A 220 -3.72 13.93 -10.38
CA THR A 220 -4.05 13.90 -8.94
C THR A 220 -3.23 12.84 -8.23
N ILE A 221 -3.15 11.64 -8.82
CA ILE A 221 -2.38 10.54 -8.25
C ILE A 221 -0.88 10.86 -8.32
N GLU A 222 -0.39 11.37 -9.45
CA GLU A 222 0.99 11.82 -9.62
C GLU A 222 1.36 12.85 -8.55
N LYS A 223 0.52 13.89 -8.38
CA LYS A 223 0.76 14.93 -7.38
C LYS A 223 0.83 14.36 -5.97
N THR A 224 -0.04 13.42 -5.63
CA THR A 224 -0.06 12.79 -4.30
C THR A 224 1.28 12.13 -3.98
N PHE A 225 1.85 11.37 -4.90
CA PHE A 225 3.18 10.77 -4.70
C PHE A 225 4.29 11.82 -4.67
N LYS A 226 4.25 12.81 -5.56
CA LYS A 226 5.25 13.90 -5.59
C LYS A 226 5.25 14.71 -4.29
N ASP A 227 4.09 14.99 -3.72
CA ASP A 227 3.97 15.70 -2.44
C ASP A 227 4.63 14.91 -1.30
N TYR A 228 4.42 13.59 -1.25
CA TYR A 228 5.08 12.72 -0.28
C TYR A 228 6.61 12.82 -0.37
N TYR A 229 7.18 12.64 -1.57
CA TYR A 229 8.62 12.70 -1.75
C TYR A 229 9.19 14.09 -1.53
N ALA A 230 8.47 15.14 -1.90
CA ALA A 230 8.85 16.53 -1.61
C ALA A 230 8.94 16.78 -0.10
N GLY A 231 8.03 16.20 0.70
CA GLY A 231 8.09 16.21 2.16
C GLY A 231 9.37 15.57 2.73
N LEU A 232 9.96 14.61 2.02
CA LEU A 232 11.24 13.99 2.35
C LEU A 232 12.46 14.69 1.74
N GLY A 233 12.26 15.77 0.97
CA GLY A 233 13.32 16.44 0.22
C GLY A 233 13.87 15.61 -0.95
N ILE A 234 13.10 14.64 -1.46
CA ILE A 234 13.48 13.76 -2.57
C ILE A 234 12.83 14.26 -3.86
N SER A 235 13.66 14.56 -4.88
CA SER A 235 13.17 14.84 -6.23
C SER A 235 12.87 13.55 -6.96
N THR A 236 11.68 13.43 -7.53
CA THR A 236 11.25 12.32 -8.37
C THR A 236 11.49 12.62 -9.86
N GLU A 237 11.44 11.58 -10.68
CA GLU A 237 11.33 11.68 -12.14
C GLU A 237 10.08 10.97 -12.62
N ILE A 238 9.62 11.30 -13.82
CA ILE A 238 8.54 10.58 -14.49
C ILE A 238 9.04 9.18 -14.85
N GLU A 239 8.19 8.20 -14.62
CA GLU A 239 8.44 6.83 -15.03
C GLU A 239 8.37 6.74 -16.56
N THR A 240 9.34 6.07 -17.19
CA THR A 240 9.40 5.91 -18.64
C THR A 240 9.86 4.51 -19.08
N GLU A 241 10.51 3.75 -18.19
CA GLU A 241 11.03 2.41 -18.50
C GLU A 241 9.92 1.36 -18.53
N GLY A 242 8.97 1.46 -17.60
CA GLY A 242 7.83 0.55 -17.44
C GLY A 242 6.52 1.10 -18.00
N ASP A 243 6.50 2.25 -18.70
CA ASP A 243 5.29 2.84 -19.24
C ASP A 243 4.51 1.85 -20.14
N GLY A 244 3.28 1.53 -19.72
CA GLY A 244 2.44 0.54 -20.38
C GLY A 244 2.87 -0.92 -20.23
N ARG A 245 3.91 -1.23 -19.43
CA ARG A 245 4.48 -2.57 -19.26
C ARG A 245 4.08 -3.28 -17.97
N SER A 246 3.31 -2.65 -17.09
CA SER A 246 2.81 -3.24 -15.87
C SER A 246 1.29 -3.15 -15.75
N ASP A 247 0.72 -3.67 -14.68
CA ASP A 247 -0.72 -3.89 -14.47
C ASP A 247 -1.60 -2.63 -14.47
N HIS A 248 -1.01 -1.42 -14.47
CA HIS A 248 -1.76 -0.18 -14.69
C HIS A 248 -2.31 -0.08 -16.12
N ALA A 249 -1.63 -0.65 -17.12
CA ALA A 249 -1.98 -0.47 -18.52
C ALA A 249 -3.40 -0.96 -18.88
N PRO A 250 -3.89 -2.14 -18.44
CA PRO A 250 -5.27 -2.53 -18.70
C PRO A 250 -6.30 -1.57 -18.09
N PHE A 251 -6.04 -0.99 -16.93
CA PHE A 251 -6.92 0.00 -16.28
C PHE A 251 -6.91 1.32 -17.05
N LYS A 252 -5.73 1.87 -17.38
CA LYS A 252 -5.55 3.06 -18.22
C LYS A 252 -6.30 2.92 -19.54
N ASN A 253 -6.12 1.79 -20.23
CA ASN A 253 -6.78 1.51 -21.50
C ASN A 253 -8.31 1.41 -21.40
N ALA A 254 -8.82 1.12 -20.21
CA ALA A 254 -10.24 1.08 -19.90
C ALA A 254 -10.81 2.41 -19.38
N GLY A 255 -9.99 3.47 -19.34
CA GLY A 255 -10.38 4.82 -18.91
C GLY A 255 -10.43 5.01 -17.40
N VAL A 256 -9.81 4.12 -16.63
CA VAL A 256 -9.65 4.27 -15.16
C VAL A 256 -8.44 5.17 -14.90
N PRO A 257 -8.53 6.19 -14.01
CA PRO A 257 -7.38 6.94 -13.56
C PRO A 257 -6.33 6.02 -12.91
N VAL A 258 -5.08 6.13 -13.32
CA VAL A 258 -4.00 5.27 -12.82
C VAL A 258 -2.80 6.08 -12.40
N GLY A 259 -2.00 5.55 -11.48
CA GLY A 259 -0.72 6.07 -11.08
C GLY A 259 0.07 5.02 -10.32
N GLY A 260 1.25 5.35 -9.87
CA GLY A 260 2.07 4.37 -9.16
C GLY A 260 3.51 4.81 -8.98
N LEU A 261 4.30 3.87 -8.47
CA LEU A 261 5.73 4.04 -8.18
C LEU A 261 6.54 2.91 -8.81
N PHE A 262 7.77 3.26 -9.15
CA PHE A 262 8.76 2.35 -9.69
C PHE A 262 10.17 2.76 -9.24
N SER A 263 11.07 1.81 -9.03
CA SER A 263 12.46 2.11 -8.63
C SER A 263 13.52 1.76 -9.69
N GLY A 264 13.08 1.30 -10.86
CA GLY A 264 13.91 1.01 -12.02
C GLY A 264 14.24 -0.47 -12.19
N ALA A 265 14.32 -0.94 -13.42
CA ALA A 265 14.68 -2.30 -13.81
C ALA A 265 16.06 -2.36 -14.47
N ASP A 266 16.14 -2.71 -15.74
CA ASP A 266 17.40 -2.95 -16.45
C ASP A 266 17.97 -1.70 -17.16
N TYR A 267 17.24 -0.57 -17.17
CA TYR A 267 17.82 0.70 -17.64
C TYR A 267 18.97 1.12 -16.75
N ARG A 268 19.90 1.88 -17.33
CA ARG A 268 21.11 2.29 -16.63
C ARG A 268 20.93 3.65 -15.99
N LYS A 269 21.21 3.74 -14.69
CA LYS A 269 21.22 4.99 -13.95
C LYS A 269 22.21 5.97 -14.58
N THR A 270 21.75 7.18 -14.88
CA THR A 270 22.60 8.27 -15.39
C THR A 270 23.44 8.88 -14.27
N SER A 271 24.51 9.64 -14.65
CA SER A 271 25.29 10.39 -13.67
C SER A 271 24.46 11.43 -12.93
N ALA A 272 23.48 12.07 -13.61
CA ALA A 272 22.57 13.02 -12.98
C ALA A 272 21.65 12.35 -11.95
N GLN A 273 21.13 11.17 -12.25
CA GLN A 273 20.32 10.37 -11.33
C GLN A 273 21.15 9.87 -10.14
N ALA A 274 22.40 9.45 -10.36
CA ALA A 274 23.29 9.06 -9.27
C ALA A 274 23.65 10.26 -8.36
N ALA A 275 23.82 11.45 -8.90
CA ALA A 275 24.01 12.67 -8.11
C ALA A 275 22.76 13.04 -7.29
N LYS A 276 21.57 12.76 -7.83
CA LYS A 276 20.27 13.05 -7.20
C LYS A 276 19.92 12.05 -6.09
N TRP A 277 20.09 10.74 -6.35
CA TRP A 277 19.57 9.66 -5.51
C TRP A 277 20.64 8.76 -4.89
N GLY A 278 21.91 9.00 -5.21
CA GLY A 278 22.99 8.09 -4.85
C GLY A 278 23.04 6.87 -5.77
N GLY A 279 23.83 5.90 -5.38
CA GLY A 279 24.05 4.67 -6.15
C GLY A 279 25.12 4.82 -7.21
N THR A 280 25.13 3.94 -8.22
CA THR A 280 26.20 3.82 -9.21
C THR A 280 25.71 4.16 -10.60
N ALA A 281 26.24 5.25 -11.18
CA ALA A 281 26.00 5.62 -12.57
C ALA A 281 26.53 4.56 -13.55
N GLY A 282 25.83 4.38 -14.66
CA GLY A 282 26.18 3.41 -15.70
C GLY A 282 25.82 1.96 -15.38
N GLN A 283 25.36 1.67 -14.16
CA GLN A 283 24.84 0.36 -13.77
C GLN A 283 23.32 0.32 -13.90
N PRO A 284 22.70 -0.85 -14.14
CA PRO A 284 21.26 -1.01 -14.09
C PRO A 284 20.69 -0.58 -12.73
N PHE A 285 19.44 -0.18 -12.70
CA PHE A 285 18.72 0.02 -11.44
C PHE A 285 18.58 -1.32 -10.70
N ASP A 286 18.26 -2.38 -11.44
CA ASP A 286 18.26 -3.76 -10.96
C ASP A 286 18.98 -4.71 -11.94
N ARG A 287 20.18 -5.15 -11.57
CA ARG A 287 20.97 -6.11 -12.37
C ARG A 287 20.42 -7.53 -12.32
N CYS A 288 19.53 -7.82 -11.39
CA CYS A 288 18.92 -9.12 -11.20
C CYS A 288 17.51 -9.23 -11.78
N TYR A 289 17.04 -8.20 -12.48
CA TYR A 289 15.76 -8.21 -13.18
C TYR A 289 15.61 -9.47 -14.04
N HIS A 290 14.49 -10.19 -13.87
CA HIS A 290 14.17 -11.45 -14.54
C HIS A 290 15.25 -12.57 -14.38
N SER A 291 15.95 -12.57 -13.25
CA SER A 291 17.09 -13.46 -13.02
C SER A 291 16.97 -14.23 -11.71
N SER A 292 17.73 -15.33 -11.61
CA SER A 292 17.80 -16.16 -10.40
C SER A 292 18.39 -15.41 -9.18
N CYS A 293 19.12 -14.33 -9.41
CA CYS A 293 19.67 -13.49 -8.32
C CYS A 293 18.67 -12.48 -7.75
N ASP A 294 17.44 -12.40 -8.28
CA ASP A 294 16.38 -11.56 -7.69
C ASP A 294 15.82 -12.20 -6.41
N THR A 295 16.61 -12.12 -5.37
CA THR A 295 16.39 -12.68 -4.04
C THR A 295 16.26 -11.57 -3.00
N THR A 296 16.01 -11.92 -1.73
CA THR A 296 16.00 -10.95 -0.62
C THR A 296 17.32 -10.17 -0.47
N ALA A 297 18.44 -10.66 -1.03
CA ALA A 297 19.71 -9.93 -1.08
C ALA A 297 19.73 -8.84 -2.17
N ASN A 298 18.78 -8.85 -3.10
CA ASN A 298 18.66 -7.89 -4.21
C ASN A 298 17.75 -6.69 -3.86
N ILE A 299 17.58 -6.35 -2.59
CA ILE A 299 16.68 -5.30 -2.13
C ILE A 299 17.46 -4.15 -1.51
N ASN A 300 17.10 -2.92 -1.89
CA ASN A 300 17.52 -1.72 -1.20
C ASN A 300 16.49 -1.37 -0.10
N ASP A 301 16.87 -1.56 1.16
CA ASP A 301 15.99 -1.35 2.30
C ASP A 301 15.47 0.10 2.39
N THR A 302 16.30 1.08 2.06
CA THR A 302 15.91 2.50 2.10
C THR A 302 14.86 2.83 1.05
N ALA A 303 15.02 2.34 -0.17
CA ALA A 303 14.05 2.54 -1.24
C ALA A 303 12.74 1.81 -0.92
N LEU A 304 12.83 0.55 -0.48
CA LEU A 304 11.67 -0.24 -0.10
C LEU A 304 10.87 0.44 1.02
N ASN A 305 11.55 0.94 2.07
CA ASN A 305 10.89 1.65 3.17
C ASN A 305 10.14 2.89 2.67
N ARG A 306 10.84 3.78 1.98
CA ARG A 306 10.26 5.04 1.47
C ARG A 306 9.08 4.80 0.54
N ASN A 307 9.21 3.83 -0.35
CA ASN A 307 8.14 3.48 -1.29
C ASN A 307 6.95 2.83 -0.56
N SER A 308 7.19 2.00 0.47
CA SER A 308 6.11 1.42 1.29
C SER A 308 5.31 2.50 2.03
N ASP A 309 6.00 3.48 2.61
CA ASP A 309 5.36 4.62 3.27
C ASP A 309 4.61 5.51 2.26
N ALA A 310 5.16 5.70 1.05
CA ALA A 310 4.49 6.43 -0.02
C ALA A 310 3.19 5.74 -0.46
N ILE A 311 3.18 4.40 -0.51
CA ILE A 311 1.97 3.61 -0.81
C ILE A 311 0.90 3.86 0.25
N ALA A 312 1.26 3.76 1.53
CA ALA A 312 0.32 4.03 2.63
C ALA A 312 -0.19 5.47 2.56
N TYR A 313 0.71 6.45 2.38
CA TYR A 313 0.33 7.85 2.23
C TYR A 313 -0.71 8.04 1.10
N ALA A 314 -0.44 7.52 -0.09
CA ALA A 314 -1.36 7.67 -1.22
C ALA A 314 -2.70 6.95 -1.00
N VAL A 315 -2.71 5.77 -0.38
CA VAL A 315 -3.95 5.05 -0.05
C VAL A 315 -4.79 5.86 0.93
N TRP A 316 -4.18 6.47 1.97
CA TRP A 316 -4.91 7.31 2.92
C TRP A 316 -5.42 8.59 2.29
N GLU A 317 -4.56 9.36 1.60
CA GLU A 317 -4.93 10.65 1.00
C GLU A 317 -6.04 10.52 -0.06
N LEU A 318 -5.95 9.50 -0.91
CA LEU A 318 -6.90 9.34 -2.02
C LEU A 318 -8.22 8.70 -1.61
N SER A 319 -8.31 8.08 -0.43
CA SER A 319 -9.53 7.41 0.05
C SER A 319 -10.33 8.22 1.09
N GLN A 320 -9.90 9.42 1.37
CA GLN A 320 -10.64 10.38 2.20
C GLN A 320 -11.85 10.99 1.52
#